data_655868da21a7c256a38d2518eedbe7dd
#
_entry.id   655868da21a7c256a38d2518eedbe7dd
#
_cell.length_a   1.000
_cell.length_b   1.000
_cell.length_c   1.000
_cell.angle_alpha   90.00
_cell.angle_beta   90.00
_cell.angle_gamma   90.00
#
_symmetry.space_group_name_H-M   'P 1'
#
loop_
_entity.id
_entity.type
_entity.pdbx_description
1 polymer ?
#
loop_
_entity_poly.entity_id
_entity_poly.type
_entity_poly.pdbx_seq_one_letter_code
_entity_poly.pdbx_strand_id
1 'polypeptide(L)'
;MTQLALVIDLNTCVGCHACVTSCKEWNTSGEAGPMVDRNPYGAEPTGTFFNRVQSFEVGEFPSTETIHFPKSCLHCEDPPCVPVCPTGASYKRPEDGIVLVDYDKCIGCEYCAWACPYGAREIDEQQRVMKKCTLCVDRIYDQALPEEQRKPACVLACPTSARIFGDVHDPDSEASRAINEAAGYQLMPEWGTAPANHYLPRRKTRIVVHEEDLMRADNPLKKEDREQRAPTTRTTLDDSTSW
;
A
#
# COMPACT_ATOMS: atom_id res chain seq x y z
N MET A 1 -17.04 -11.83 16.03
CA MET A 1 -17.37 -11.66 14.58
C MET A 1 -16.06 -11.74 13.83
N THR A 2 -16.04 -12.41 12.71
CA THR A 2 -14.85 -12.52 11.85
C THR A 2 -14.56 -11.19 11.18
N GLN A 3 -13.31 -10.76 11.18
CA GLN A 3 -12.81 -9.61 10.43
C GLN A 3 -11.58 -10.02 9.63
N LEU A 4 -11.78 -10.33 8.37
CA LEU A 4 -10.69 -10.68 7.47
C LEU A 4 -9.89 -9.43 7.06
N ALA A 5 -8.58 -9.54 7.12
CA ALA A 5 -7.69 -8.43 6.82
C ALA A 5 -6.33 -8.87 6.27
N LEU A 6 -5.59 -7.91 5.74
CA LEU A 6 -4.19 -8.03 5.41
C LEU A 6 -3.33 -7.39 6.51
N VAL A 7 -2.27 -8.07 6.88
CA VAL A 7 -1.19 -7.49 7.66
C VAL A 7 0.02 -7.36 6.76
N ILE A 8 0.61 -6.17 6.71
CA ILE A 8 1.68 -5.82 5.77
C ILE A 8 2.94 -5.50 6.56
N ASP A 9 3.96 -6.36 6.42
CA ASP A 9 5.25 -6.16 7.06
C ASP A 9 6.14 -5.24 6.21
N LEU A 10 6.28 -4.00 6.67
CA LEU A 10 7.13 -3.01 6.00
C LEU A 10 8.63 -3.32 6.16
N ASN A 11 8.99 -4.17 7.12
CA ASN A 11 10.39 -4.56 7.33
C ASN A 11 10.88 -5.57 6.29
N THR A 12 9.99 -6.43 5.79
CA THR A 12 10.33 -7.48 4.82
C THR A 12 9.93 -7.13 3.38
N CYS A 13 9.14 -6.06 3.19
CA CYS A 13 8.75 -5.62 1.86
C CYS A 13 9.94 -5.03 1.09
N VAL A 14 10.24 -5.60 -0.08
CA VAL A 14 11.35 -5.21 -0.96
C VAL A 14 10.91 -4.40 -2.19
N GLY A 15 9.65 -4.00 -2.27
CA GLY A 15 9.14 -3.17 -3.37
C GLY A 15 9.14 -3.85 -4.75
N CYS A 16 9.07 -5.17 -4.82
CA CYS A 16 9.19 -5.92 -6.08
C CYS A 16 7.97 -5.86 -7.00
N HIS A 17 6.84 -5.29 -6.56
CA HIS A 17 5.57 -5.17 -7.28
C HIS A 17 4.88 -6.50 -7.67
N ALA A 18 5.38 -7.67 -7.30
CA ALA A 18 4.73 -8.95 -7.59
C ALA A 18 3.27 -8.99 -7.13
N CYS A 19 2.98 -8.42 -5.96
CA CYS A 19 1.63 -8.30 -5.42
C CYS A 19 0.73 -7.37 -6.25
N VAL A 20 1.28 -6.35 -6.90
CA VAL A 20 0.54 -5.43 -7.77
C VAL A 20 0.14 -6.14 -9.06
N THR A 21 1.10 -6.80 -9.71
CA THR A 21 0.90 -7.53 -10.95
C THR A 21 -0.11 -8.68 -10.77
N SER A 22 0.09 -9.51 -9.74
CA SER A 22 -0.83 -10.64 -9.46
C SER A 22 -2.25 -10.17 -9.10
N CYS A 23 -2.37 -9.06 -8.36
CA CYS A 23 -3.67 -8.46 -8.07
C CYS A 23 -4.35 -7.93 -9.35
N LYS A 24 -3.59 -7.27 -10.22
CA LYS A 24 -4.07 -6.75 -11.51
C LYS A 24 -4.56 -7.89 -12.39
N GLU A 25 -3.78 -8.94 -12.54
CA GLU A 25 -4.12 -10.10 -13.35
C GLU A 25 -5.39 -10.79 -12.86
N TRP A 26 -5.52 -11.01 -11.55
CA TRP A 26 -6.67 -11.70 -10.98
C TRP A 26 -7.96 -10.87 -10.99
N ASN A 27 -7.88 -9.58 -10.63
CA ASN A 27 -9.07 -8.79 -10.32
C ASN A 27 -9.48 -7.80 -11.42
N THR A 28 -8.54 -7.27 -12.19
CA THR A 28 -8.80 -6.12 -13.05
C THR A 28 -8.15 -6.22 -14.41
N SER A 29 -7.95 -7.38 -14.95
CA SER A 29 -7.35 -7.59 -16.27
C SER A 29 -7.64 -6.42 -17.25
N GLY A 30 -6.90 -6.23 -18.29
CA GLY A 30 -7.10 -5.15 -19.22
C GLY A 30 -5.99 -4.12 -19.21
N GLU A 31 -6.26 -2.98 -19.84
CA GLU A 31 -5.23 -1.98 -20.13
C GLU A 31 -4.61 -1.39 -18.86
N ALA A 32 -3.29 -1.35 -18.84
CA ALA A 32 -2.52 -0.72 -17.78
C ALA A 32 -1.33 0.01 -18.41
N GLY A 33 -1.13 1.25 -18.02
CA GLY A 33 0.10 1.97 -18.28
C GLY A 33 1.26 1.46 -17.43
N PRO A 34 2.44 2.06 -17.58
CA PRO A 34 3.59 1.72 -16.76
C PRO A 34 3.30 1.98 -15.27
N MET A 35 3.75 1.06 -14.41
CA MET A 35 3.69 1.27 -12.96
C MET A 35 4.71 2.34 -12.54
N VAL A 36 4.21 3.53 -12.19
CA VAL A 36 5.04 4.69 -11.81
C VAL A 36 4.99 4.89 -10.30
N ASP A 37 5.14 3.83 -9.53
CA ASP A 37 5.00 3.88 -8.07
C ASP A 37 6.29 4.29 -7.34
N ARG A 38 7.37 4.56 -8.05
CA ARG A 38 8.63 5.00 -7.45
C ARG A 38 8.58 6.44 -6.95
N ASN A 39 7.71 7.25 -7.54
CA ASN A 39 7.48 8.62 -7.10
C ASN A 39 6.05 8.75 -6.58
N PRO A 40 5.83 8.82 -5.26
CA PRO A 40 4.48 8.95 -4.70
C PRO A 40 3.79 10.27 -5.05
N TYR A 41 4.54 11.24 -5.56
CA TYR A 41 4.05 12.55 -6.02
C TYR A 41 3.99 12.66 -7.55
N GLY A 42 4.29 11.58 -8.26
CA GLY A 42 4.25 11.53 -9.71
C GLY A 42 2.85 11.34 -10.28
N ALA A 43 2.79 11.26 -11.60
CA ALA A 43 1.53 10.97 -12.31
C ALA A 43 0.96 9.60 -11.90
N GLU A 44 -0.36 9.53 -11.78
CA GLU A 44 -1.06 8.27 -11.54
C GLU A 44 -0.85 7.31 -12.72
N PRO A 45 -0.64 6.01 -12.46
CA PRO A 45 -0.60 5.01 -13.52
C PRO A 45 -1.97 4.90 -14.19
N THR A 46 -1.99 4.68 -15.49
CA THR A 46 -3.23 4.45 -16.23
C THR A 46 -3.81 3.06 -15.95
N GLY A 47 -5.13 2.95 -15.94
CA GLY A 47 -5.86 1.73 -15.63
C GLY A 47 -6.15 1.55 -14.13
N THR A 48 -7.04 0.60 -13.84
CA THR A 48 -7.51 0.33 -12.48
C THR A 48 -6.57 -0.60 -11.73
N PHE A 49 -6.07 -0.16 -10.58
CA PHE A 49 -5.19 -0.93 -9.70
C PHE A 49 -5.77 -1.01 -8.29
N PHE A 50 -6.03 -2.22 -7.80
CA PHE A 50 -6.52 -2.43 -6.42
C PHE A 50 -5.43 -2.34 -5.37
N ASN A 51 -4.18 -2.45 -5.79
CA ASN A 51 -3.00 -2.48 -4.94
C ASN A 51 -1.86 -1.76 -5.66
N ARG A 52 -1.13 -0.94 -4.91
CA ARG A 52 0.05 -0.19 -5.38
C ARG A 52 1.16 -0.32 -4.36
N VAL A 53 2.41 -0.17 -4.77
CA VAL A 53 3.55 -0.06 -3.85
C VAL A 53 4.22 1.27 -4.14
N GLN A 54 4.14 2.18 -3.18
CA GLN A 54 4.82 3.48 -3.24
C GLN A 54 6.19 3.38 -2.57
N SER A 55 7.18 4.06 -3.11
CA SER A 55 8.54 4.07 -2.58
C SER A 55 8.93 5.47 -2.16
N PHE A 56 9.40 5.60 -0.93
CA PHE A 56 9.82 6.87 -0.34
C PHE A 56 11.30 6.79 0.05
N GLU A 57 12.07 7.79 -0.30
CA GLU A 57 13.40 7.97 0.25
C GLU A 57 13.31 8.81 1.53
N VAL A 58 13.89 8.32 2.61
CA VAL A 58 13.91 8.98 3.91
C VAL A 58 15.33 9.04 4.47
N GLY A 59 15.61 10.04 5.32
CA GLY A 59 16.92 10.27 5.90
C GLY A 59 17.82 11.15 5.04
N GLU A 60 19.03 11.38 5.53
CA GLU A 60 20.06 12.19 4.89
C GLU A 60 21.32 11.34 4.70
N PHE A 61 22.09 11.66 3.66
CA PHE A 61 23.37 11.00 3.44
C PHE A 61 24.27 11.08 4.69
N PRO A 62 24.94 10.01 5.11
CA PRO A 62 25.04 8.68 4.46
C PRO A 62 23.97 7.67 4.88
N SER A 63 22.97 8.07 5.65
CA SER A 63 21.96 7.18 6.26
C SER A 63 20.61 7.26 5.55
N THR A 64 20.60 7.32 4.21
CA THR A 64 19.37 7.27 3.42
C THR A 64 18.81 5.87 3.37
N GLU A 65 17.48 5.74 3.48
CA GLU A 65 16.76 4.48 3.35
C GLU A 65 15.61 4.63 2.35
N THR A 66 15.32 3.57 1.61
CA THR A 66 14.10 3.47 0.81
C THR A 66 13.06 2.67 1.57
N ILE A 67 11.88 3.26 1.74
CA ILE A 67 10.72 2.60 2.33
C ILE A 67 9.75 2.25 1.21
N HIS A 68 9.40 0.97 1.11
CA HIS A 68 8.36 0.48 0.22
C HIS A 68 7.05 0.35 1.00
N PHE A 69 6.01 1.03 0.53
CA PHE A 69 4.72 1.09 1.20
C PHE A 69 3.61 0.52 0.31
N PRO A 70 3.25 -0.76 0.47
CA PRO A 70 2.13 -1.36 -0.23
C PRO A 70 0.81 -0.79 0.29
N LYS A 71 -0.03 -0.31 -0.62
CA LYS A 71 -1.29 0.39 -0.29
C LYS A 71 -2.44 -0.21 -1.09
N SER A 72 -3.55 -0.46 -0.40
CA SER A 72 -4.81 -0.96 -0.98
C SER A 72 -5.98 -0.51 -0.10
N CYS A 73 -7.21 -0.92 -0.40
CA CYS A 73 -8.35 -0.72 0.51
C CYS A 73 -8.06 -1.38 1.87
N LEU A 74 -8.39 -0.67 2.95
CA LEU A 74 -8.10 -1.11 4.32
C LEU A 74 -9.27 -1.83 4.99
N HIS A 75 -10.39 -2.04 4.29
CA HIS A 75 -11.59 -2.73 4.76
C HIS A 75 -12.03 -2.30 6.16
N CYS A 76 -12.13 -0.98 6.35
CA CYS A 76 -12.40 -0.33 7.63
C CYS A 76 -13.61 -0.94 8.38
N GLU A 77 -13.56 -0.89 9.73
CA GLU A 77 -14.70 -1.25 10.58
C GLU A 77 -15.83 -0.24 10.38
N ASP A 78 -15.48 1.05 10.41
CA ASP A 78 -16.39 2.16 10.16
C ASP A 78 -16.08 2.81 8.79
N PRO A 79 -16.50 2.18 7.67
CA PRO A 79 -16.11 2.61 6.34
C PRO A 79 -16.91 3.84 5.88
N PRO A 80 -16.34 5.05 5.79
CA PRO A 80 -17.06 6.26 5.38
C PRO A 80 -17.58 6.18 3.94
N CYS A 81 -16.99 5.30 3.14
CA CYS A 81 -17.38 5.06 1.76
C CYS A 81 -18.70 4.26 1.59
N VAL A 82 -19.25 3.70 2.68
CA VAL A 82 -20.53 2.98 2.66
C VAL A 82 -21.71 3.95 2.78
N PRO A 83 -21.84 4.76 3.85
CA PRO A 83 -23.00 5.63 4.02
C PRO A 83 -23.13 6.72 2.96
N VAL A 84 -22.05 7.11 2.29
CA VAL A 84 -22.10 8.13 1.22
C VAL A 84 -22.58 7.58 -0.12
N CYS A 85 -22.76 6.27 -0.25
CA CYS A 85 -23.20 5.66 -1.50
C CYS A 85 -24.71 5.81 -1.68
N PRO A 86 -25.21 6.63 -2.67
CA PRO A 86 -26.62 6.90 -2.82
C PRO A 86 -27.45 5.69 -3.28
N THR A 87 -26.79 4.72 -3.93
CA THR A 87 -27.45 3.50 -4.43
C THR A 87 -27.28 2.29 -3.51
N GLY A 88 -26.49 2.43 -2.42
CA GLY A 88 -26.13 1.30 -1.57
C GLY A 88 -25.21 0.27 -2.25
N ALA A 89 -24.59 0.64 -3.37
CA ALA A 89 -23.64 -0.23 -4.07
C ALA A 89 -22.39 -0.52 -3.23
N SER A 90 -21.92 0.45 -2.44
CA SER A 90 -20.82 0.23 -1.51
C SER A 90 -21.38 -0.31 -0.18
N TYR A 91 -20.90 -1.47 0.26
CA TYR A 91 -21.42 -2.14 1.46
C TYR A 91 -20.31 -2.91 2.19
N LYS A 92 -20.53 -3.17 3.47
CA LYS A 92 -19.69 -4.03 4.31
C LYS A 92 -20.42 -5.34 4.55
N ARG A 93 -19.74 -6.44 4.34
CA ARG A 93 -20.24 -7.78 4.61
C ARG A 93 -20.26 -8.05 6.10
N PRO A 94 -21.37 -8.51 6.69
CA PRO A 94 -21.42 -8.80 8.12
C PRO A 94 -20.69 -10.08 8.52
N GLU A 95 -20.54 -11.03 7.59
CA GLU A 95 -19.95 -12.34 7.84
C GLU A 95 -18.43 -12.32 8.02
N ASP A 96 -17.73 -11.38 7.37
CA ASP A 96 -16.26 -11.34 7.33
C ASP A 96 -15.65 -9.93 7.36
N GLY A 97 -16.50 -8.89 7.45
CA GLY A 97 -16.07 -7.50 7.53
C GLY A 97 -15.51 -6.93 6.23
N ILE A 98 -15.53 -7.66 5.12
CA ILE A 98 -15.01 -7.20 3.83
C ILE A 98 -15.92 -6.11 3.27
N VAL A 99 -15.35 -4.96 2.92
CA VAL A 99 -16.07 -3.89 2.22
C VAL A 99 -16.02 -4.16 0.72
N LEU A 100 -17.17 -4.17 0.05
CA LEU A 100 -17.30 -4.45 -1.38
C LEU A 100 -18.07 -3.34 -2.11
N VAL A 101 -18.11 -3.46 -3.43
CA VAL A 101 -18.95 -2.66 -4.34
C VAL A 101 -19.75 -3.62 -5.21
N ASP A 102 -21.05 -3.47 -5.21
CA ASP A 102 -21.96 -4.12 -6.14
C ASP A 102 -21.93 -3.32 -7.45
N TYR A 103 -21.32 -3.92 -8.47
CA TYR A 103 -21.09 -3.22 -9.75
C TYR A 103 -22.40 -2.98 -10.53
N ASP A 104 -23.42 -3.80 -10.33
CA ASP A 104 -24.73 -3.64 -10.98
C ASP A 104 -25.51 -2.44 -10.42
N LYS A 105 -25.27 -2.09 -9.16
CA LYS A 105 -25.88 -0.94 -8.50
C LYS A 105 -25.04 0.34 -8.59
N CYS A 106 -23.76 0.21 -8.97
CA CYS A 106 -22.84 1.33 -9.00
C CYS A 106 -23.12 2.24 -10.20
N ILE A 107 -23.32 3.53 -9.94
CA ILE A 107 -23.57 4.55 -10.98
C ILE A 107 -22.31 5.39 -11.30
N GLY A 108 -21.15 5.05 -10.75
CA GLY A 108 -19.91 5.77 -11.03
C GLY A 108 -19.85 7.21 -10.50
N CYS A 109 -20.59 7.55 -9.46
CA CYS A 109 -20.68 8.94 -8.94
C CYS A 109 -19.46 9.39 -8.13
N GLU A 110 -18.51 8.50 -7.82
CA GLU A 110 -17.23 8.73 -7.12
C GLU A 110 -17.31 9.26 -5.67
N TYR A 111 -18.48 9.48 -5.09
CA TYR A 111 -18.61 9.95 -3.70
C TYR A 111 -17.86 9.08 -2.70
N CYS A 112 -17.81 7.77 -2.91
CA CYS A 112 -17.08 6.85 -2.07
C CYS A 112 -15.56 6.95 -2.26
N ALA A 113 -15.06 7.46 -3.38
CA ALA A 113 -13.64 7.77 -3.57
C ALA A 113 -13.26 9.03 -2.78
N TRP A 114 -14.10 10.07 -2.85
CA TRP A 114 -13.89 11.31 -2.08
C TRP A 114 -13.98 11.11 -0.58
N ALA A 115 -14.86 10.21 -0.13
CA ALA A 115 -14.99 9.88 1.29
C ALA A 115 -13.85 9.00 1.82
N CYS A 116 -13.05 8.38 0.96
CA CYS A 116 -11.97 7.48 1.36
C CYS A 116 -10.69 8.26 1.67
N PRO A 117 -10.24 8.35 2.95
CA PRO A 117 -9.04 9.10 3.28
C PRO A 117 -7.74 8.44 2.77
N TYR A 118 -7.85 7.19 2.33
CA TYR A 118 -6.69 6.39 1.87
C TYR A 118 -6.51 6.41 0.35
N GLY A 119 -7.41 7.04 -0.41
CA GLY A 119 -7.37 7.04 -1.87
C GLY A 119 -7.39 5.63 -2.46
N ALA A 120 -8.15 4.70 -1.85
CA ALA A 120 -8.13 3.29 -2.20
C ALA A 120 -9.28 2.86 -3.13
N ARG A 121 -9.83 3.79 -3.89
CA ARG A 121 -10.94 3.56 -4.82
C ARG A 121 -10.65 4.24 -6.15
N GLU A 122 -10.87 3.53 -7.22
CA GLU A 122 -10.64 4.00 -8.58
C GLU A 122 -11.86 3.77 -9.46
N ILE A 123 -12.10 4.68 -10.37
CA ILE A 123 -13.13 4.50 -11.39
C ILE A 123 -12.57 3.60 -12.50
N ASP A 124 -13.33 2.60 -12.88
CA ASP A 124 -13.09 1.87 -14.13
C ASP A 124 -13.76 2.63 -15.25
N GLU A 125 -12.99 3.27 -16.11
CA GLU A 125 -13.49 4.14 -17.17
C GLU A 125 -14.27 3.38 -18.24
N GLN A 126 -13.95 2.10 -18.46
CA GLN A 126 -14.63 1.27 -19.44
C GLN A 126 -16.00 0.81 -18.93
N GLN A 127 -16.05 0.31 -17.69
CA GLN A 127 -17.28 -0.16 -17.06
C GLN A 127 -18.07 0.96 -16.37
N ARG A 128 -17.42 2.11 -16.14
CA ARG A 128 -17.99 3.28 -15.43
C ARG A 128 -18.51 2.95 -14.04
N VAL A 129 -17.82 2.06 -13.35
CA VAL A 129 -18.10 1.66 -11.98
C VAL A 129 -16.88 1.85 -11.09
N MET A 130 -17.13 2.09 -9.80
CA MET A 130 -16.08 2.23 -8.83
C MET A 130 -15.50 0.87 -8.45
N LYS A 131 -14.19 0.75 -8.52
CA LYS A 131 -13.45 -0.49 -8.16
C LYS A 131 -12.49 -0.26 -7.00
N LYS A 132 -12.17 -1.32 -6.29
CA LYS A 132 -11.22 -1.34 -5.18
C LYS A 132 -10.85 -2.78 -4.82
N CYS A 133 -9.85 -2.95 -3.95
CA CYS A 133 -9.50 -4.26 -3.39
C CYS A 133 -10.73 -4.96 -2.79
N THR A 134 -10.91 -6.24 -3.15
CA THR A 134 -12.00 -7.10 -2.70
C THR A 134 -11.53 -8.16 -1.68
N LEU A 135 -10.25 -8.15 -1.27
CA LEU A 135 -9.55 -9.26 -0.61
C LEU A 135 -9.64 -10.58 -1.40
N CYS A 136 -9.90 -10.48 -2.72
CA CYS A 136 -10.14 -11.64 -3.59
C CYS A 136 -11.22 -12.55 -3.01
N VAL A 137 -12.38 -11.97 -2.64
CA VAL A 137 -13.51 -12.69 -2.01
C VAL A 137 -13.97 -13.90 -2.82
N ASP A 138 -13.89 -13.79 -4.13
CA ASP A 138 -14.14 -14.88 -5.08
C ASP A 138 -13.16 -16.05 -4.89
N ARG A 139 -11.89 -15.76 -4.66
CA ARG A 139 -10.81 -16.75 -4.51
C ARG A 139 -10.78 -17.38 -3.12
N ILE A 140 -10.92 -16.58 -2.06
CA ILE A 140 -10.81 -17.09 -0.68
C ILE A 140 -11.95 -18.05 -0.31
N TYR A 141 -13.08 -17.94 -1.00
CA TYR A 141 -14.24 -18.83 -0.80
C TYR A 141 -14.43 -19.90 -1.89
N ASP A 142 -13.52 -19.95 -2.86
CA ASP A 142 -13.59 -20.95 -3.94
C ASP A 142 -13.23 -22.35 -3.41
N GLN A 143 -14.25 -23.19 -3.30
CA GLN A 143 -14.09 -24.57 -2.84
C GLN A 143 -13.40 -25.49 -3.87
N ALA A 144 -13.25 -25.04 -5.12
CA ALA A 144 -12.51 -25.80 -6.13
C ALA A 144 -10.97 -25.64 -5.96
N LEU A 145 -10.54 -24.62 -5.22
CA LEU A 145 -9.12 -24.42 -4.91
C LEU A 145 -8.70 -25.20 -3.66
N PRO A 146 -7.46 -25.73 -3.63
CA PRO A 146 -6.85 -26.22 -2.40
C PRO A 146 -6.84 -25.16 -1.30
N GLU A 147 -6.94 -25.56 -0.04
CA GLU A 147 -7.04 -24.64 1.10
C GLU A 147 -5.87 -23.64 1.16
N GLU A 148 -4.65 -24.11 0.88
CA GLU A 148 -3.45 -23.26 0.88
C GLU A 148 -3.51 -22.17 -0.19
N GLN A 149 -4.30 -22.35 -1.24
CA GLN A 149 -4.49 -21.40 -2.34
C GLN A 149 -5.69 -20.48 -2.14
N ARG A 150 -6.52 -20.69 -1.11
CA ARG A 150 -7.66 -19.83 -0.75
C ARG A 150 -7.20 -18.58 -0.02
N LYS A 151 -6.24 -17.89 -0.59
CA LYS A 151 -5.67 -16.63 -0.08
C LYS A 151 -5.72 -15.57 -1.18
N PRO A 152 -5.72 -14.27 -0.81
CA PRO A 152 -5.63 -13.21 -1.80
C PRO A 152 -4.41 -13.37 -2.74
N ALA A 153 -4.60 -13.07 -4.02
CA ALA A 153 -3.56 -13.23 -5.04
C ALA A 153 -2.25 -12.49 -4.67
N CYS A 154 -2.37 -11.30 -4.08
CA CYS A 154 -1.23 -10.51 -3.63
C CYS A 154 -0.45 -11.13 -2.45
N VAL A 155 -1.08 -12.00 -1.67
CA VAL A 155 -0.42 -12.75 -0.59
C VAL A 155 0.39 -13.90 -1.18
N LEU A 156 -0.23 -14.68 -2.06
CA LEU A 156 0.42 -15.83 -2.70
C LEU A 156 1.61 -15.43 -3.58
N ALA A 157 1.53 -14.26 -4.21
CA ALA A 157 2.59 -13.76 -5.08
C ALA A 157 3.76 -13.09 -4.33
N CYS A 158 3.66 -12.89 -3.00
CA CYS A 158 4.69 -12.18 -2.26
C CYS A 158 5.91 -13.06 -1.98
N PRO A 159 7.08 -12.81 -2.61
CA PRO A 159 8.24 -13.70 -2.46
C PRO A 159 8.91 -13.61 -1.08
N THR A 160 8.67 -12.50 -0.36
CA THR A 160 9.24 -12.27 0.97
C THR A 160 8.25 -12.51 2.10
N SER A 161 7.04 -13.00 1.79
CA SER A 161 5.96 -13.19 2.77
C SER A 161 5.62 -11.92 3.57
N ALA A 162 5.86 -10.74 2.98
CA ALA A 162 5.55 -9.44 3.61
C ALA A 162 4.05 -9.18 3.75
N ARG A 163 3.19 -10.05 3.20
CA ARG A 163 1.73 -9.95 3.27
C ARG A 163 1.17 -11.18 3.95
N ILE A 164 0.51 -10.96 5.07
CA ILE A 164 -0.16 -11.98 5.87
C ILE A 164 -1.66 -11.76 5.73
N PHE A 165 -2.44 -12.83 5.65
CA PHE A 165 -3.89 -12.76 5.53
C PHE A 165 -4.53 -13.64 6.59
N GLY A 166 -5.57 -13.12 7.27
CA GLY A 166 -6.29 -13.88 8.28
C GLY A 166 -7.37 -13.07 8.97
N ASP A 167 -8.04 -13.70 9.94
CA ASP A 167 -8.99 -13.05 10.83
C ASP A 167 -8.22 -12.33 11.94
N VAL A 168 -8.36 -11.00 12.00
CA VAL A 168 -7.67 -10.20 13.04
C VAL A 168 -8.36 -10.26 14.41
N HIS A 169 -9.57 -10.79 14.46
CA HIS A 169 -10.29 -11.03 15.73
C HIS A 169 -10.07 -12.44 16.30
N ASP A 170 -9.51 -13.37 15.52
CA ASP A 170 -9.11 -14.69 15.99
C ASP A 170 -7.67 -14.61 16.56
N PRO A 171 -7.48 -14.77 17.89
CA PRO A 171 -6.15 -14.67 18.49
C PRO A 171 -5.17 -15.75 18.02
N ASP A 172 -5.68 -16.86 17.49
CA ASP A 172 -4.88 -17.96 16.99
C ASP A 172 -4.51 -17.82 15.51
N SER A 173 -5.05 -16.80 14.82
CA SER A 173 -4.71 -16.52 13.43
C SER A 173 -3.26 -16.00 13.29
N GLU A 174 -2.65 -16.29 12.15
CA GLU A 174 -1.32 -15.76 11.79
C GLU A 174 -1.33 -14.22 11.77
N ALA A 175 -2.41 -13.61 11.27
CA ALA A 175 -2.58 -12.17 11.19
C ALA A 175 -2.61 -11.52 12.57
N SER A 176 -3.43 -12.04 13.49
CA SER A 176 -3.55 -11.51 14.85
C SER A 176 -2.23 -11.65 15.63
N ARG A 177 -1.57 -12.81 15.53
CA ARG A 177 -0.26 -13.01 16.15
C ARG A 177 0.78 -12.04 15.64
N ALA A 178 0.87 -11.85 14.32
CA ALA A 178 1.83 -10.91 13.72
C ALA A 178 1.60 -9.46 14.20
N ILE A 179 0.33 -9.03 14.31
CA ILE A 179 -0.01 -7.70 14.85
C ILE A 179 0.49 -7.53 16.28
N ASN A 180 0.22 -8.51 17.13
CA ASN A 180 0.57 -8.45 18.56
C ASN A 180 2.08 -8.53 18.79
N GLU A 181 2.78 -9.41 18.10
CA GLU A 181 4.23 -9.63 18.26
C GLU A 181 5.08 -8.46 17.75
N ALA A 182 4.65 -7.83 16.66
CA ALA A 182 5.41 -6.76 16.02
C ALA A 182 4.85 -5.36 16.27
N ALA A 183 3.91 -5.19 17.22
CA ALA A 183 3.24 -3.93 17.49
C ALA A 183 2.62 -3.31 16.21
N GLY A 184 1.83 -4.12 15.50
CA GLY A 184 1.15 -3.69 14.28
C GLY A 184 0.23 -2.49 14.53
N TYR A 185 0.18 -1.58 13.59
CA TYR A 185 -0.58 -0.34 13.69
C TYR A 185 -1.56 -0.15 12.55
N GLN A 186 -2.63 0.59 12.84
CA GLN A 186 -3.60 1.06 11.85
C GLN A 186 -3.15 2.38 11.23
N LEU A 187 -3.44 2.57 9.96
CA LEU A 187 -3.09 3.80 9.25
C LEU A 187 -4.08 4.91 9.62
N MET A 188 -3.57 6.10 9.98
CA MET A 188 -4.37 7.31 10.26
C MET A 188 -5.54 7.07 11.25
N PRO A 189 -5.28 6.58 12.46
CA PRO A 189 -6.33 6.28 13.45
C PRO A 189 -7.17 7.50 13.82
N GLU A 190 -6.63 8.72 13.67
CA GLU A 190 -7.30 10.00 13.93
C GLU A 190 -8.53 10.24 13.03
N TRP A 191 -8.63 9.53 11.91
CA TRP A 191 -9.80 9.63 11.01
C TRP A 191 -11.01 8.82 11.50
N GLY A 192 -10.86 8.02 12.55
CA GLY A 192 -11.95 7.26 13.17
C GLY A 192 -12.57 6.17 12.28
N THR A 193 -11.91 5.76 11.23
CA THR A 193 -12.41 4.74 10.28
C THR A 193 -12.12 3.31 10.71
N ALA A 194 -11.28 3.12 11.73
CA ALA A 194 -10.83 1.84 12.26
C ALA A 194 -10.45 0.84 11.14
N PRO A 195 -9.31 1.05 10.42
CA PRO A 195 -8.85 0.13 9.38
C PRO A 195 -8.70 -1.31 9.86
N ALA A 196 -9.25 -2.29 9.12
CA ALA A 196 -9.02 -3.69 9.45
C ALA A 196 -7.60 -4.13 9.10
N ASN A 197 -7.06 -3.64 7.98
CA ASN A 197 -5.66 -3.92 7.61
C ASN A 197 -4.69 -3.20 8.54
N HIS A 198 -3.61 -3.91 8.88
CA HIS A 198 -2.55 -3.39 9.76
C HIS A 198 -1.21 -3.38 9.04
N TYR A 199 -0.32 -2.52 9.52
CA TYR A 199 1.06 -2.45 9.08
C TYR A 199 1.99 -2.79 10.23
N LEU A 200 2.98 -3.64 9.96
CA LEU A 200 4.05 -3.90 10.92
C LEU A 200 5.18 -2.91 10.66
N PRO A 201 5.68 -2.23 11.72
CA PRO A 201 6.67 -1.19 11.57
C PRO A 201 8.02 -1.74 11.11
N ARG A 202 8.76 -0.92 10.37
CA ARG A 202 10.15 -1.22 10.06
C ARG A 202 10.99 -1.20 11.34
N ARG A 203 11.86 -2.19 11.46
CA ARG A 203 12.90 -2.17 12.48
C ARG A 203 13.93 -1.12 12.06
N LYS A 204 14.24 -0.17 12.93
CA LYS A 204 15.31 0.79 12.69
C LYS A 204 16.64 0.03 12.63
N THR A 205 17.16 -0.17 11.44
CA THR A 205 18.53 -0.65 11.25
C THR A 205 19.43 0.55 11.52
N ARG A 206 20.11 0.55 12.65
CA ARG A 206 21.17 1.53 12.89
C ARG A 206 22.34 1.13 11.98
N ILE A 207 22.44 1.77 10.82
CA ILE A 207 23.65 1.72 10.03
C ILE A 207 24.65 2.61 10.78
N VAL A 208 25.52 1.99 11.55
CA VAL A 208 26.67 2.70 12.15
C VAL A 208 27.71 2.79 11.05
N VAL A 209 27.73 3.90 10.35
CA VAL A 209 28.81 4.21 9.41
C VAL A 209 29.97 4.76 10.25
N HIS A 210 31.00 3.97 10.42
CA HIS A 210 32.21 4.44 11.08
C HIS A 210 32.97 5.39 10.14
N GLU A 211 33.46 6.50 10.67
CA GLU A 211 34.22 7.47 9.89
C GLU A 211 35.45 6.82 9.19
N GLU A 212 36.00 5.79 9.81
CA GLU A 212 37.07 4.94 9.27
C GLU A 212 36.65 4.22 7.97
N ASP A 213 35.40 3.79 7.86
CA ASP A 213 34.88 3.13 6.65
C ASP A 213 34.72 4.11 5.47
N LEU A 214 34.44 5.36 5.76
CA LEU A 214 34.37 6.44 4.76
C LEU A 214 35.76 6.84 4.25
N MET A 215 36.82 6.58 5.04
CA MET A 215 38.19 6.93 4.72
C MET A 215 39.00 5.81 4.07
N ARG A 216 38.42 4.62 3.89
CA ARG A 216 39.08 3.50 3.22
C ARG A 216 39.55 3.86 1.81
N ALA A 217 40.67 3.32 1.41
CA ALA A 217 41.30 3.64 0.12
C ALA A 217 40.43 3.27 -1.09
N ASP A 218 39.58 2.25 -0.90
CA ASP A 218 38.65 1.72 -1.89
C ASP A 218 37.25 2.37 -1.86
N ASN A 219 37.02 3.33 -0.96
CA ASN A 219 35.74 4.03 -0.89
C ASN A 219 35.68 5.13 -1.97
N PRO A 220 34.72 5.07 -2.91
CA PRO A 220 34.57 6.06 -3.97
C PRO A 220 34.17 7.46 -3.47
N LEU A 221 33.84 7.60 -2.17
CA LEU A 221 33.42 8.87 -1.53
C LEU A 221 34.52 9.44 -0.63
N LYS A 222 35.78 9.33 -1.05
CA LYS A 222 36.88 9.96 -0.32
C LYS A 222 36.66 11.45 -0.09
N LYS A 223 37.21 11.96 1.00
CA LYS A 223 37.09 13.34 1.41
C LYS A 223 37.55 14.35 0.32
N GLU A 224 38.55 13.98 -0.46
CA GLU A 224 39.09 14.75 -1.58
C GLU A 224 38.04 14.95 -2.70
N ASP A 225 37.19 13.95 -2.98
CA ASP A 225 36.10 14.07 -3.93
C ASP A 225 34.96 14.96 -3.42
N ARG A 226 34.82 15.14 -2.11
CA ARG A 226 33.87 16.05 -1.49
C ARG A 226 34.30 17.52 -1.62
N GLU A 227 35.58 17.81 -1.48
CA GLU A 227 36.09 19.18 -1.61
C GLU A 227 36.05 19.66 -3.06
N GLN A 228 36.21 18.75 -4.03
CA GLN A 228 36.09 19.05 -5.46
C GLN A 228 34.62 19.17 -5.93
N ARG A 229 33.66 18.60 -5.19
CA ARG A 229 32.23 18.79 -5.40
C ARG A 229 31.64 19.85 -4.47
N ALA A 230 32.34 20.99 -4.29
CA ALA A 230 31.76 22.14 -3.64
C ALA A 230 30.43 22.49 -4.33
N PRO A 231 29.36 22.77 -3.57
CA PRO A 231 28.06 23.05 -4.16
C PRO A 231 28.21 24.22 -5.12
N THR A 232 27.88 23.98 -6.39
CA THR A 232 27.59 25.09 -7.31
C THR A 232 26.58 25.96 -6.58
N THR A 233 27.03 27.17 -6.26
CA THR A 233 26.23 28.20 -5.62
C THR A 233 24.82 28.20 -6.19
N ARG A 234 23.84 27.94 -5.32
CA ARG A 234 22.43 28.21 -5.63
C ARG A 234 22.37 29.66 -6.06
N THR A 235 22.18 29.90 -7.33
CA THR A 235 21.71 31.18 -7.83
C THR A 235 20.35 31.40 -7.18
N THR A 236 20.28 32.30 -6.24
CA THR A 236 19.04 32.88 -5.73
C THR A 236 18.26 33.37 -6.93
N LEU A 237 17.16 32.70 -7.27
CA LEU A 237 16.16 33.29 -8.16
C LEU A 237 15.58 34.48 -7.43
N ASP A 238 15.86 35.65 -7.98
CA ASP A 238 15.36 36.95 -7.55
C ASP A 238 13.82 36.92 -7.61
N ASP A 239 13.20 37.14 -6.47
CA ASP A 239 11.76 37.31 -6.31
C ASP A 239 11.38 38.70 -6.86
N SER A 240 11.22 38.78 -8.17
CA SER A 240 10.61 39.98 -8.77
C SER A 240 9.91 39.64 -10.07
N THR A 241 8.72 39.05 -9.95
CA THR A 241 7.62 39.33 -10.89
C THR A 241 6.28 39.05 -10.23
N SER A 242 5.67 40.12 -9.77
CA SER A 242 4.24 40.28 -9.60
C SER A 242 3.49 39.97 -10.91
N TRP A 243 2.55 39.01 -10.84
CA TRP A 243 1.19 39.05 -11.43
C TRP A 243 0.38 37.89 -10.82
#